data_2b7cd22013f21cae521b590acc30ccd6
#
_entry.id   2b7cd22013f21cae521b590acc30ccd6
#
_cell.length_a   1.000
_cell.length_b   1.000
_cell.length_c   1.000
_cell.angle_alpha   90.00
_cell.angle_beta   90.00
_cell.angle_gamma   90.00
#
_symmetry.space_group_name_H-M   'P 1'
#
loop_
_entity.id
_entity.type
_entity.pdbx_description
1 polymer ?
#
loop_
_entity_poly.entity_id
_entity_poly.type
_entity_poly.pdbx_seq_one_letter_code
_entity_poly.pdbx_strand_id
1 'polypeptide(L)'
;ELYENCMSCKYPSPPIFDYIVQVEPLKVQGDTLGERIEKIEAMSESEKLSYFKEQMNKCIRCYACRQACPMCYCETCFVDINSPKWLSKEVTNEDNTIWNITRIYHLAGRCVECGACSRACPEGLDLMYLIGKMNRDTKRLFGFEAGLKIGTKGNLETFNPNDPDFFWKGES
;
A
#
# COMPACT_ATOMS: atom_id res chain seq x y z
N GLU A 1 -21.09 4.36 -13.36
CA GLU A 1 -20.84 3.86 -11.97
C GLU A 1 -19.40 4.10 -11.60
N LEU A 2 -19.13 4.67 -10.43
CA LEU A 2 -17.78 4.87 -9.89
C LEU A 2 -17.41 3.69 -9.00
N TYR A 3 -16.13 3.35 -8.96
CA TYR A 3 -15.61 2.40 -7.99
C TYR A 3 -15.67 3.00 -6.58
N GLU A 4 -15.84 2.14 -5.56
CA GLU A 4 -15.89 2.54 -4.15
C GLU A 4 -14.73 3.45 -3.75
N ASN A 5 -13.50 3.09 -4.15
CA ASN A 5 -12.30 3.91 -3.88
C ASN A 5 -12.32 5.28 -4.58
N CYS A 6 -13.07 5.44 -5.68
CA CYS A 6 -13.24 6.75 -6.32
C CYS A 6 -14.26 7.60 -5.56
N MET A 7 -15.25 6.97 -4.95
CA MET A 7 -16.27 7.66 -4.16
C MET A 7 -15.72 8.21 -2.83
N SER A 8 -14.65 7.64 -2.31
CA SER A 8 -13.94 8.08 -1.10
C SER A 8 -12.55 8.65 -1.38
N CYS A 9 -12.27 9.03 -2.62
CA CYS A 9 -10.97 9.55 -3.02
C CYS A 9 -10.68 10.91 -2.38
N LYS A 10 -9.53 11.04 -1.73
CA LYS A 10 -9.06 12.31 -1.14
C LYS A 10 -8.87 13.42 -2.19
N TYR A 11 -8.58 13.03 -3.42
CA TYR A 11 -8.28 13.93 -4.54
C TYR A 11 -9.22 13.65 -5.70
N PRO A 12 -10.52 14.00 -5.59
CA PRO A 12 -11.50 13.78 -6.65
C PRO A 12 -11.18 14.58 -7.92
N SER A 13 -10.43 15.67 -7.77
CA SER A 13 -9.80 16.38 -8.87
C SER A 13 -8.29 16.21 -8.80
N PRO A 14 -7.60 15.96 -9.93
CA PRO A 14 -6.15 15.77 -9.92
C PRO A 14 -5.46 17.04 -9.41
N PRO A 15 -4.46 16.92 -8.50
CA PRO A 15 -3.74 18.09 -7.97
C PRO A 15 -2.79 18.73 -8.99
N ILE A 16 -2.41 17.98 -10.04
CA ILE A 16 -1.54 18.42 -11.14
C ILE A 16 -2.18 17.99 -12.44
N PHE A 17 -2.39 18.96 -13.35
CA PHE A 17 -2.98 18.71 -14.67
C PHE A 17 -2.54 19.80 -15.65
N ASP A 18 -2.39 19.45 -16.91
CA ASP A 18 -2.15 20.42 -18.01
C ASP A 18 -3.46 21.00 -18.55
N TYR A 19 -4.51 20.19 -18.59
CA TYR A 19 -5.82 20.58 -19.06
C TYR A 19 -6.94 19.83 -18.33
N ILE A 20 -8.00 20.53 -17.93
CA ILE A 20 -9.18 19.96 -17.29
C ILE A 20 -10.43 20.24 -18.10
N VAL A 21 -11.21 19.22 -18.41
CA VAL A 21 -12.44 19.30 -19.21
C VAL A 21 -13.66 19.54 -18.34
N GLN A 22 -13.63 19.09 -17.11
CA GLN A 22 -14.78 19.12 -16.20
C GLN A 22 -14.62 20.19 -15.14
N VAL A 23 -15.70 20.92 -14.87
CA VAL A 23 -15.71 22.07 -13.96
C VAL A 23 -16.16 21.71 -12.56
N GLU A 24 -16.96 20.65 -12.38
CA GLU A 24 -17.48 20.28 -11.06
C GLU A 24 -16.70 19.10 -10.46
N PRO A 25 -16.12 19.27 -9.26
CA PRO A 25 -15.48 18.16 -8.56
C PRO A 25 -16.52 17.11 -8.15
N LEU A 26 -16.11 15.84 -8.21
CA LEU A 26 -16.92 14.73 -7.70
C LEU A 26 -17.21 14.92 -6.20
N LYS A 27 -18.46 14.71 -5.81
CA LYS A 27 -18.82 14.67 -4.39
C LYS A 27 -18.28 13.37 -3.78
N VAL A 28 -17.37 13.48 -2.83
CA VAL A 28 -16.82 12.33 -2.09
C VAL A 28 -17.65 12.01 -0.87
N GLN A 29 -17.76 10.72 -0.55
CA GLN A 29 -18.60 10.19 0.53
C GLN A 29 -17.83 9.95 1.85
N GLY A 30 -16.75 10.68 2.10
CA GLY A 30 -15.93 10.52 3.29
C GLY A 30 -14.71 9.58 3.09
N ASP A 31 -13.98 9.30 4.16
CA ASP A 31 -12.75 8.47 4.15
C ASP A 31 -13.07 7.03 4.61
N THR A 32 -13.77 6.26 3.79
CA THR A 32 -14.15 4.87 4.12
C THR A 32 -12.95 3.96 4.38
N LEU A 33 -11.82 4.18 3.68
CA LEU A 33 -10.58 3.47 3.93
C LEU A 33 -9.99 3.84 5.29
N GLY A 34 -10.07 5.12 5.67
CA GLY A 34 -9.62 5.60 6.95
C GLY A 34 -10.37 5.00 8.12
N GLU A 35 -11.68 5.05 8.06
CA GLU A 35 -12.55 4.46 9.09
C GLU A 35 -12.26 2.95 9.25
N ARG A 36 -12.00 2.25 8.16
CA ARG A 36 -11.65 0.83 8.18
C ARG A 36 -10.27 0.59 8.82
N ILE A 37 -9.28 1.41 8.49
CA ILE A 37 -7.95 1.35 9.12
C ILE A 37 -8.09 1.58 10.63
N GLU A 38 -8.80 2.62 11.05
CA GLU A 38 -9.00 2.93 12.46
C GLU A 38 -9.69 1.80 13.22
N LYS A 39 -10.71 1.19 12.63
CA LYS A 39 -11.40 0.03 13.20
C LYS A 39 -10.45 -1.15 13.46
N ILE A 40 -9.56 -1.45 12.51
CA ILE A 40 -8.61 -2.55 12.67
C ILE A 40 -7.49 -2.16 13.65
N GLU A 41 -7.03 -0.92 13.62
CA GLU A 41 -6.02 -0.42 14.56
C GLU A 41 -6.52 -0.37 16.02
N ALA A 42 -7.82 -0.27 16.23
CA ALA A 42 -8.43 -0.35 17.57
C ALA A 42 -8.51 -1.77 18.14
N MET A 43 -8.27 -2.81 17.32
CA MET A 43 -8.23 -4.20 17.79
C MET A 43 -7.03 -4.44 18.71
N SER A 44 -7.10 -5.46 19.56
CA SER A 44 -5.95 -5.95 20.32
C SER A 44 -4.84 -6.49 19.40
N GLU A 45 -3.62 -6.60 19.91
CA GLU A 45 -2.49 -7.14 19.14
C GLU A 45 -2.75 -8.56 18.62
N SER A 46 -3.39 -9.40 19.42
CA SER A 46 -3.75 -10.77 19.04
C SER A 46 -4.79 -10.82 17.93
N GLU A 47 -5.78 -9.94 17.96
CA GLU A 47 -6.80 -9.84 16.92
C GLU A 47 -6.20 -9.31 15.61
N LYS A 48 -5.34 -8.28 15.66
CA LYS A 48 -4.61 -7.77 14.49
C LYS A 48 -3.76 -8.86 13.83
N LEU A 49 -3.02 -9.63 14.66
CA LEU A 49 -2.20 -10.73 14.16
C LEU A 49 -3.05 -11.83 13.52
N SER A 50 -4.18 -12.16 14.13
CA SER A 50 -5.12 -13.16 13.60
C SER A 50 -5.72 -12.69 12.28
N TYR A 51 -6.16 -11.44 12.21
CA TYR A 51 -6.67 -10.82 10.99
C TYR A 51 -5.62 -10.85 9.87
N PHE A 52 -4.39 -10.44 10.17
CA PHE A 52 -3.30 -10.46 9.20
C PHE A 52 -3.02 -11.87 8.67
N LYS A 53 -2.91 -12.87 9.57
CA LYS A 53 -2.70 -14.28 9.18
C LYS A 53 -3.84 -14.81 8.32
N GLU A 54 -5.08 -14.46 8.64
CA GLU A 54 -6.25 -14.84 7.83
C GLU A 54 -6.14 -14.27 6.41
N GLN A 55 -5.74 -13.00 6.27
CA GLN A 55 -5.54 -12.42 4.94
C GLN A 55 -4.42 -13.14 4.17
N MET A 56 -3.28 -13.42 4.81
CA MET A 56 -2.16 -14.12 4.16
C MET A 56 -2.53 -15.55 3.72
N ASN A 57 -3.38 -16.23 4.49
CA ASN A 57 -3.88 -17.57 4.15
C ASN A 57 -4.76 -17.60 2.87
N LYS A 58 -5.43 -16.50 2.56
CA LYS A 58 -6.22 -16.40 1.31
C LYS A 58 -5.35 -16.28 0.05
N CYS A 59 -4.10 -15.86 0.19
CA CYS A 59 -3.24 -15.56 -0.94
C CYS A 59 -2.81 -16.83 -1.69
N ILE A 60 -3.15 -16.93 -2.96
CA ILE A 60 -2.72 -18.02 -3.86
C ILE A 60 -1.47 -17.67 -4.69
N ARG A 61 -0.82 -16.54 -4.39
CA ARG A 61 0.36 -16.00 -5.10
C ARG A 61 0.22 -15.91 -6.62
N CYS A 62 -0.97 -15.59 -7.12
CA CYS A 62 -1.22 -15.40 -8.56
C CYS A 62 -0.58 -14.12 -9.13
N TYR A 63 -0.08 -13.22 -8.27
CA TYR A 63 0.53 -11.94 -8.62
C TYR A 63 -0.36 -10.95 -9.41
N ALA A 64 -1.67 -11.19 -9.52
CA ALA A 64 -2.59 -10.26 -10.17
C ALA A 64 -2.53 -8.84 -9.58
N CYS A 65 -2.36 -8.74 -8.26
CA CYS A 65 -2.19 -7.46 -7.56
C CYS A 65 -0.92 -6.71 -7.99
N ARG A 66 0.15 -7.41 -8.39
CA ARG A 66 1.37 -6.83 -8.97
C ARG A 66 1.11 -6.32 -10.37
N GLN A 67 0.50 -7.14 -11.21
CA GLN A 67 0.24 -6.82 -12.62
C GLN A 67 -0.74 -5.65 -12.78
N ALA A 68 -1.73 -5.53 -11.89
CA ALA A 68 -2.70 -4.45 -11.92
C ALA A 68 -2.18 -3.12 -11.34
N CYS A 69 -1.04 -3.13 -10.63
CA CYS A 69 -0.56 -1.94 -9.92
C CYS A 69 0.35 -1.08 -10.81
N PRO A 70 -0.02 0.17 -11.13
CA PRO A 70 0.82 1.04 -11.96
C PRO A 70 2.14 1.42 -11.28
N MET A 71 2.22 1.25 -9.94
CA MET A 71 3.42 1.58 -9.17
C MET A 71 4.36 0.38 -8.93
N CYS A 72 4.02 -0.81 -9.44
CA CYS A 72 4.90 -1.99 -9.48
C CYS A 72 5.70 -2.02 -10.80
N TYR A 73 6.61 -1.09 -10.97
CA TYR A 73 7.38 -0.86 -12.22
C TYR A 73 8.84 -1.33 -12.14
N CYS A 74 9.19 -2.20 -11.20
CA CYS A 74 10.52 -2.80 -11.16
C CYS A 74 10.79 -3.61 -12.43
N GLU A 75 11.94 -3.43 -13.09
CA GLU A 75 12.35 -4.19 -14.26
C GLU A 75 12.37 -5.69 -13.97
N THR A 76 12.91 -6.07 -12.81
CA THR A 76 12.89 -7.44 -12.31
C THR A 76 12.36 -7.45 -10.89
N CYS A 77 11.29 -8.19 -10.65
CA CYS A 77 10.76 -8.36 -9.31
C CYS A 77 11.54 -9.45 -8.56
N PHE A 78 11.68 -9.31 -7.24
CA PHE A 78 12.39 -10.30 -6.42
C PHE A 78 11.78 -11.71 -6.51
N VAL A 79 10.48 -11.82 -6.81
CA VAL A 79 9.80 -13.12 -7.01
C VAL A 79 10.17 -13.81 -8.31
N ASP A 80 10.72 -13.07 -9.27
CA ASP A 80 11.13 -13.57 -10.58
C ASP A 80 12.63 -13.98 -10.59
N ILE A 81 13.36 -13.69 -9.48
CA ILE A 81 14.77 -14.03 -9.33
C ILE A 81 14.89 -15.52 -8.94
N ASN A 82 15.73 -16.25 -9.66
CA ASN A 82 15.94 -17.67 -9.42
C ASN A 82 17.22 -18.01 -8.65
N SER A 83 18.15 -17.06 -8.52
CA SER A 83 19.43 -17.24 -7.81
C SER A 83 19.84 -15.97 -7.07
N PRO A 84 19.66 -15.88 -5.76
CA PRO A 84 18.94 -16.82 -4.91
C PRO A 84 17.41 -16.80 -5.15
N LYS A 85 16.78 -17.94 -4.92
CA LYS A 85 15.33 -18.02 -4.98
C LYS A 85 14.72 -17.60 -3.63
N TRP A 86 14.03 -16.48 -3.60
CA TRP A 86 13.48 -15.87 -2.38
C TRP A 86 12.19 -16.53 -1.88
N LEU A 87 11.38 -17.07 -2.78
CA LEU A 87 10.13 -17.74 -2.47
C LEU A 87 10.11 -19.15 -3.03
N SER A 88 9.53 -20.10 -2.33
CA SER A 88 9.38 -21.47 -2.80
C SER A 88 8.36 -21.55 -3.96
N LYS A 89 8.26 -22.70 -4.60
CA LYS A 89 7.20 -22.97 -5.59
C LYS A 89 5.85 -23.25 -4.92
N GLU A 90 5.90 -23.76 -3.70
CA GLU A 90 4.71 -24.06 -2.92
C GLU A 90 4.06 -22.78 -2.41
N VAL A 91 2.72 -22.78 -2.36
CA VAL A 91 1.96 -21.69 -1.76
C VAL A 91 1.85 -21.95 -0.27
N THR A 92 2.80 -21.43 0.49
CA THR A 92 2.81 -21.49 1.95
C THR A 92 2.42 -20.14 2.55
N ASN A 93 1.96 -20.15 3.79
CA ASN A 93 1.60 -18.91 4.49
C ASN A 93 2.81 -18.01 4.76
N GLU A 94 3.97 -18.61 5.02
CA GLU A 94 5.23 -17.91 5.23
C GLU A 94 5.66 -17.15 3.97
N ASP A 95 5.65 -17.82 2.83
CA ASP A 95 5.98 -17.21 1.54
C ASP A 95 4.95 -16.15 1.12
N ASN A 96 3.67 -16.38 1.41
CA ASN A 96 2.61 -15.40 1.19
C ASN A 96 2.83 -14.15 2.03
N THR A 97 3.25 -14.34 3.27
CA THR A 97 3.59 -13.26 4.20
C THR A 97 4.79 -12.47 3.68
N ILE A 98 5.88 -13.13 3.31
CA ILE A 98 7.08 -12.48 2.75
C ILE A 98 6.72 -11.70 1.49
N TRP A 99 5.97 -12.32 0.56
CA TRP A 99 5.52 -11.65 -0.65
C TRP A 99 4.74 -10.37 -0.37
N ASN A 100 3.69 -10.46 0.43
CA ASN A 100 2.80 -9.33 0.68
C ASN A 100 3.48 -8.22 1.48
N ILE A 101 4.23 -8.56 2.53
CA ILE A 101 4.98 -7.56 3.32
C ILE A 101 6.00 -6.84 2.43
N THR A 102 6.83 -7.57 1.69
CA THR A 102 7.85 -6.96 0.83
C THR A 102 7.20 -6.02 -0.19
N ARG A 103 6.10 -6.46 -0.81
CA ARG A 103 5.37 -5.63 -1.77
C ARG A 103 4.79 -4.36 -1.13
N ILE A 104 4.22 -4.46 0.06
CA ILE A 104 3.66 -3.32 0.79
C ILE A 104 4.75 -2.29 1.08
N TYR A 105 5.91 -2.73 1.57
CA TYR A 105 7.06 -1.85 1.80
C TYR A 105 7.59 -1.21 0.52
N HIS A 106 7.68 -1.96 -0.58
CA HIS A 106 8.09 -1.40 -1.88
C HIS A 106 7.12 -0.32 -2.40
N LEU A 107 5.86 -0.36 -1.98
CA LEU A 107 4.85 0.63 -2.35
C LEU A 107 4.78 1.82 -1.36
N ALA A 108 5.48 1.76 -0.23
CA ALA A 108 5.55 2.87 0.71
C ALA A 108 6.10 4.14 0.01
N GLY A 109 5.37 5.23 0.09
CA GLY A 109 5.72 6.46 -0.62
C GLY A 109 5.54 6.45 -2.15
N ARG A 110 4.90 5.40 -2.71
CA ARG A 110 4.57 5.32 -4.15
C ARG A 110 3.06 5.14 -4.38
N CYS A 111 2.37 4.49 -3.46
CA CYS A 111 0.96 4.14 -3.62
C CYS A 111 0.06 5.37 -3.53
N VAL A 112 -0.82 5.52 -4.53
CA VAL A 112 -1.83 6.59 -4.62
C VAL A 112 -3.24 6.10 -4.23
N GLU A 113 -3.34 4.97 -3.58
CA GLU A 113 -4.60 4.39 -3.05
C GLU A 113 -5.70 4.16 -4.11
N CYS A 114 -5.33 3.89 -5.35
CA CYS A 114 -6.30 3.69 -6.45
C CYS A 114 -7.12 2.38 -6.35
N GLY A 115 -6.75 1.44 -5.48
CA GLY A 115 -7.47 0.18 -5.25
C GLY A 115 -7.38 -0.86 -6.37
N ALA A 116 -6.62 -0.65 -7.44
CA ALA A 116 -6.52 -1.59 -8.56
C ALA A 116 -6.06 -2.99 -8.12
N CYS A 117 -5.11 -3.07 -7.17
CA CYS A 117 -4.61 -4.33 -6.64
C CYS A 117 -5.67 -5.13 -5.87
N SER A 118 -6.54 -4.44 -5.11
CA SER A 118 -7.62 -5.10 -4.36
C SER A 118 -8.69 -5.63 -5.31
N ARG A 119 -9.08 -4.84 -6.31
CA ARG A 119 -10.06 -5.28 -7.34
C ARG A 119 -9.54 -6.43 -8.20
N ALA A 120 -8.23 -6.51 -8.42
CA ALA A 120 -7.63 -7.59 -9.21
C ALA A 120 -7.42 -8.88 -8.40
N CYS A 121 -7.59 -8.86 -7.08
CA CYS A 121 -7.38 -10.03 -6.24
C CYS A 121 -8.58 -10.98 -6.32
N PRO A 122 -8.43 -12.22 -6.85
CA PRO A 122 -9.53 -13.17 -6.95
C PRO A 122 -9.99 -13.68 -5.58
N GLU A 123 -9.09 -13.67 -4.58
CA GLU A 123 -9.36 -14.14 -3.22
C GLU A 123 -9.83 -13.03 -2.28
N GLY A 124 -10.01 -11.79 -2.78
CA GLY A 124 -10.52 -10.69 -1.99
C GLY A 124 -9.66 -10.29 -0.79
N LEU A 125 -8.32 -10.38 -0.90
CA LEU A 125 -7.42 -9.92 0.17
C LEU A 125 -7.62 -8.44 0.47
N ASP A 126 -7.59 -8.10 1.75
CA ASP A 126 -7.64 -6.71 2.20
C ASP A 126 -6.29 -5.99 2.03
N LEU A 127 -5.87 -5.86 0.77
CA LEU A 127 -4.62 -5.20 0.43
C LEU A 127 -4.67 -3.70 0.72
N MET A 128 -5.85 -3.08 0.63
CA MET A 128 -6.00 -1.64 0.83
C MET A 128 -5.82 -1.24 2.30
N TYR A 129 -6.22 -2.08 3.25
CA TYR A 129 -5.91 -1.83 4.66
C TYR A 129 -4.39 -1.72 4.88
N LEU A 130 -3.64 -2.75 4.47
CA LEU A 130 -2.19 -2.81 4.71
C LEU A 130 -1.44 -1.67 4.02
N ILE A 131 -1.77 -1.40 2.76
CA ILE A 131 -1.12 -0.34 1.97
C ILE A 131 -1.54 1.06 2.48
N GLY A 132 -2.81 1.26 2.75
CA GLY A 132 -3.33 2.53 3.27
C GLY A 132 -2.76 2.85 4.66
N LYS A 133 -2.62 1.85 5.53
CA LYS A 133 -1.93 2.00 6.83
C LYS A 133 -0.49 2.46 6.63
N MET A 134 0.25 1.83 5.71
CA MET A 134 1.63 2.22 5.38
C MET A 134 1.71 3.65 4.85
N ASN A 135 0.80 4.07 3.97
CA ASN A 135 0.74 5.44 3.47
C ASN A 135 0.48 6.46 4.59
N ARG A 136 -0.42 6.14 5.53
CA ARG A 136 -0.70 7.01 6.69
C ARG A 136 0.50 7.13 7.60
N ASP A 137 1.19 6.03 7.86
CA ASP A 137 2.42 6.03 8.65
C ASP A 137 3.53 6.81 7.94
N THR A 138 3.70 6.64 6.65
CA THR A 138 4.64 7.42 5.82
C THR A 138 4.36 8.91 5.92
N LYS A 139 3.09 9.31 5.82
CA LYS A 139 2.70 10.71 5.95
C LYS A 139 2.96 11.24 7.36
N ARG A 140 2.61 10.46 8.39
CA ARG A 140 2.77 10.84 9.80
C ARG A 140 4.24 10.97 10.20
N LEU A 141 5.09 10.03 9.77
CA LEU A 141 6.48 9.93 10.21
C LEU A 141 7.43 10.81 9.39
N PHE A 142 7.17 10.92 8.09
CA PHE A 142 8.08 11.57 7.14
C PHE A 142 7.46 12.78 6.42
N GLY A 143 6.19 13.11 6.70
CA GLY A 143 5.49 14.22 6.04
C GLY A 143 5.30 14.03 4.53
N PHE A 144 5.46 12.80 4.03
CA PHE A 144 5.45 12.51 2.61
C PHE A 144 4.13 11.84 2.16
N GLU A 145 3.59 12.31 1.03
CA GLU A 145 2.44 11.71 0.37
C GLU A 145 2.71 11.64 -1.16
N ALA A 146 2.50 10.45 -1.73
CA ALA A 146 2.78 10.19 -3.14
C ALA A 146 1.83 10.95 -4.07
N GLY A 147 2.35 11.41 -5.22
CA GLY A 147 1.55 11.97 -6.31
C GLY A 147 1.15 13.44 -6.17
N LEU A 148 1.61 14.17 -5.15
CA LEU A 148 1.27 15.58 -4.93
C LEU A 148 2.21 16.58 -5.60
N LYS A 149 3.43 16.19 -5.89
CA LYS A 149 4.45 17.08 -6.50
C LYS A 149 5.28 16.32 -7.51
N ILE A 150 5.54 16.95 -8.66
CA ILE A 150 6.44 16.42 -9.69
C ILE A 150 7.87 16.40 -9.16
N GLY A 151 8.61 15.33 -9.46
CA GLY A 151 10.04 15.20 -9.13
C GLY A 151 10.37 14.94 -7.66
N THR A 152 9.37 14.75 -6.79
CA THR A 152 9.63 14.32 -5.42
C THR A 152 10.02 12.85 -5.38
N LYS A 153 11.08 12.55 -4.61
CA LYS A 153 11.52 11.17 -4.38
C LYS A 153 10.74 10.56 -3.22
N GLY A 154 10.41 9.26 -3.34
CA GLY A 154 9.77 8.51 -2.27
C GLY A 154 10.72 8.25 -1.09
N ASN A 155 10.17 7.88 0.07
CA ASN A 155 10.95 7.66 1.29
C ASN A 155 12.04 6.59 1.16
N LEU A 156 11.85 5.58 0.31
CA LEU A 156 12.86 4.55 0.05
C LEU A 156 13.98 5.01 -0.90
N GLU A 157 13.88 6.22 -1.44
CA GLU A 157 14.84 6.83 -2.36
C GLU A 157 15.59 7.99 -1.72
N THR A 158 15.31 8.30 -0.46
CA THR A 158 15.86 9.44 0.28
C THR A 158 16.44 8.99 1.61
N PHE A 159 17.36 9.78 2.13
CA PHE A 159 17.89 9.67 3.47
C PHE A 159 17.86 11.06 4.14
N ASN A 160 17.36 11.12 5.39
CA ASN A 160 17.43 12.31 6.20
C ASN A 160 17.98 11.92 7.59
N PRO A 161 19.07 12.56 8.07
CA PRO A 161 19.62 12.26 9.40
C PRO A 161 18.65 12.45 10.56
N ASN A 162 17.60 13.25 10.35
CA ASN A 162 16.57 13.53 11.36
C ASN A 162 15.33 12.65 11.20
N ASP A 163 15.36 11.62 10.33
CA ASP A 163 14.25 10.69 10.24
C ASP A 163 14.01 9.98 11.57
N PRO A 164 12.75 9.70 11.94
CA PRO A 164 12.42 9.07 13.21
C PRO A 164 13.11 7.70 13.32
N ASP A 165 13.92 7.51 14.36
CA ASP A 165 14.52 6.22 14.69
C ASP A 165 13.81 5.62 15.91
N PHE A 166 12.94 4.65 15.68
CA PHE A 166 12.19 3.98 16.73
C PHE A 166 12.92 2.77 17.32
N PHE A 167 13.94 2.27 16.62
CA PHE A 167 14.65 1.06 17.01
C PHE A 167 15.87 1.35 17.85
N TRP A 168 16.43 2.54 17.73
CA TRP A 168 17.61 2.95 18.46
C TRP A 168 17.26 3.99 19.53
N LYS A 169 16.62 3.55 20.59
CA LYS A 169 16.70 4.31 21.85
C LYS A 169 18.05 3.97 22.45
N GLY A 170 19.08 4.71 22.06
CA GLY A 170 20.36 4.66 22.73
C GLY A 170 20.11 4.89 24.22
N GLU A 171 20.40 3.91 25.04
CA GLU A 171 20.59 4.13 26.45
C GLU A 171 21.78 5.07 26.57
N SER A 172 21.50 6.32 26.86
CA SER A 172 22.49 7.31 27.30
C SER A 172 22.58 7.32 28.80
#